data_48520df702cc195b492c83073617c249
#
_entry.id   48520df702cc195b492c83073617c249
#
_cell.length_a   1.000
_cell.length_b   1.000
_cell.length_c   1.000
_cell.angle_alpha   90.00
_cell.angle_beta   90.00
_cell.angle_gamma   90.00
#
_symmetry.space_group_name_H-M   'P 1'
#
loop_
_entity.id
_entity.type
_entity.pdbx_description
1 polymer ?
#
loop_
_entity_poly.entity_id
_entity_poly.type
_entity_poly.pdbx_seq_one_letter_code
_entity_poly.pdbx_strand_id
1 'polypeptide(L)'
;IGPNGVYPKLADSLTYKSMSGYKIRPREVPSTGSKVWSRFGTENLRLSSIPVGHSDIPTIAWRVDIDGFSIVFTGDFDNQKNQIAKFAKNADALVVTHAIAEVSRGILRNSYVLPSQIGRIAKQANARMVVLGHRTNRTKGRESQSRSSIEQHYRDDIIFADDMECWGL
;
A
#
# COMPACT_ATOMS: atom_id res chain seq x y z
N ILE A 1 -19.34 -2.71 -7.02
CA ILE A 1 -18.87 -3.68 -8.05
C ILE A 1 -20.01 -3.76 -9.07
N GLY A 2 -19.91 -2.98 -10.13
CA GLY A 2 -20.91 -2.95 -11.18
C GLY A 2 -20.70 -4.07 -12.20
N PRO A 3 -21.65 -4.31 -13.13
CA PRO A 3 -21.57 -5.36 -14.12
C PRO A 3 -20.35 -5.26 -15.06
N ASN A 4 -19.70 -4.09 -15.10
CA ASN A 4 -18.48 -3.85 -15.90
C ASN A 4 -17.21 -3.78 -15.05
N GLY A 5 -17.25 -4.12 -13.77
CA GLY A 5 -16.09 -4.10 -12.89
C GLY A 5 -15.07 -5.20 -13.19
N VAL A 6 -13.86 -5.06 -12.66
CA VAL A 6 -12.78 -6.05 -12.80
C VAL A 6 -13.15 -7.39 -12.18
N TYR A 7 -13.96 -7.38 -11.14
CA TYR A 7 -14.33 -8.58 -10.37
C TYR A 7 -15.07 -9.67 -11.17
N PRO A 8 -16.08 -9.37 -12.02
CA PRO A 8 -16.72 -10.40 -12.84
C PRO A 8 -15.72 -11.12 -13.75
N LYS A 9 -14.83 -10.35 -14.40
CA LYS A 9 -13.80 -10.94 -15.27
C LYS A 9 -12.80 -11.81 -14.50
N LEU A 10 -12.44 -11.40 -13.30
CA LEU A 10 -11.57 -12.20 -12.42
C LEU A 10 -12.27 -13.47 -11.95
N ALA A 11 -13.55 -13.38 -11.56
CA ALA A 11 -14.35 -14.52 -11.17
C ALA A 11 -14.48 -15.56 -12.30
N ASP A 12 -14.77 -15.11 -13.52
CA ASP A 12 -14.85 -15.98 -14.69
C ASP A 12 -13.52 -16.67 -14.98
N SER A 13 -12.40 -15.94 -14.91
CA SER A 13 -11.07 -16.47 -15.11
C SER A 13 -10.69 -17.52 -14.05
N LEU A 14 -11.03 -17.29 -12.80
CA LEU A 14 -10.76 -18.22 -11.70
C LEU A 14 -11.68 -19.45 -11.76
N THR A 15 -12.94 -19.27 -12.13
CA THR A 15 -13.90 -20.38 -12.24
C THR A 15 -13.53 -21.31 -13.40
N TYR A 16 -13.08 -20.75 -14.51
CA TYR A 16 -12.67 -21.53 -15.68
C TYR A 16 -11.41 -22.39 -15.41
N LYS A 17 -10.51 -21.91 -14.57
CA LYS A 17 -9.27 -22.64 -14.21
C LYS A 17 -9.43 -23.58 -13.02
N SER A 18 -10.48 -23.44 -12.23
CA SER A 18 -10.66 -24.19 -10.99
C SER A 18 -11.87 -25.13 -11.09
N MET A 19 -11.65 -26.30 -11.62
CA MET A 19 -12.61 -27.42 -11.51
C MET A 19 -12.86 -27.85 -10.05
N SER A 20 -12.14 -27.29 -9.08
CA SER A 20 -12.18 -27.62 -7.65
C SER A 20 -13.19 -26.81 -6.83
N GLY A 21 -14.03 -25.99 -7.46
CA GLY A 21 -15.17 -25.37 -6.80
C GLY A 21 -14.85 -24.24 -5.79
N TYR A 22 -13.75 -23.49 -5.97
CA TYR A 22 -13.48 -22.31 -5.16
C TYR A 22 -14.60 -21.28 -5.30
N LYS A 23 -15.21 -20.92 -4.18
CA LYS A 23 -16.24 -19.87 -4.12
C LYS A 23 -15.59 -18.56 -3.70
N ILE A 24 -15.56 -17.57 -4.61
CA ILE A 24 -15.18 -16.21 -4.25
C ILE A 24 -16.35 -15.57 -3.50
N ARG A 25 -16.10 -15.17 -2.26
CA ARG A 25 -17.06 -14.44 -1.42
C ARG A 25 -16.55 -13.01 -1.23
N PRO A 26 -17.01 -12.05 -2.04
CA PRO A 26 -16.60 -10.66 -1.88
C PRO A 26 -17.09 -10.11 -0.55
N ARG A 27 -16.26 -9.27 0.06
CA ARG A 27 -16.63 -8.50 1.23
C ARG A 27 -16.28 -7.04 0.99
N GLU A 28 -17.25 -6.18 1.15
CA GLU A 28 -17.05 -4.76 1.06
C GLU A 28 -16.46 -4.23 2.36
N VAL A 29 -15.51 -3.30 2.21
CA VAL A 29 -14.94 -2.55 3.33
C VAL A 29 -15.16 -1.06 3.09
N PRO A 30 -15.33 -0.25 4.15
CA PRO A 30 -15.51 1.19 3.99
C PRO A 30 -14.31 1.84 3.30
N SER A 31 -14.56 2.62 2.26
CA SER A 31 -13.55 3.43 1.56
C SER A 31 -13.63 4.92 1.94
N THR A 32 -14.51 5.28 2.87
CA THR A 32 -14.70 6.65 3.35
C THR A 32 -14.52 6.74 4.87
N GLY A 33 -14.31 7.95 5.38
CA GLY A 33 -14.11 8.18 6.80
C GLY A 33 -12.67 7.97 7.27
N SER A 34 -12.50 7.71 8.56
CA SER A 34 -11.17 7.60 9.22
C SER A 34 -11.05 6.43 10.18
N LYS A 35 -12.07 5.60 10.27
CA LYS A 35 -12.08 4.45 11.19
C LYS A 35 -11.38 3.25 10.59
N VAL A 36 -10.58 2.58 11.40
CA VAL A 36 -10.00 1.28 11.04
C VAL A 36 -11.12 0.24 11.01
N TRP A 37 -11.19 -0.50 9.92
CA TRP A 37 -12.02 -1.68 9.80
C TRP A 37 -11.15 -2.93 10.04
N SER A 38 -11.61 -3.84 10.90
CA SER A 38 -10.90 -5.08 11.22
C SER A 38 -11.92 -6.16 11.56
N ARG A 39 -12.40 -6.88 10.56
CA ARG A 39 -13.40 -7.94 10.71
C ARG A 39 -13.00 -9.25 10.03
N PHE A 40 -11.73 -9.38 9.70
CA PHE A 40 -11.24 -10.56 9.01
C PHE A 40 -10.01 -11.09 9.72
N GLY A 41 -10.01 -12.39 10.02
CA GLY A 41 -8.87 -13.02 10.63
C GLY A 41 -9.15 -14.42 11.13
N THR A 42 -8.09 -15.08 11.52
CA THR A 42 -8.03 -16.35 12.26
C THR A 42 -7.20 -16.10 13.52
N GLU A 43 -6.82 -17.15 14.25
CA GLU A 43 -5.89 -17.03 15.38
C GLU A 43 -4.57 -16.38 14.98
N ASN A 44 -4.04 -16.71 13.80
CA ASN A 44 -2.71 -16.30 13.34
C ASN A 44 -2.72 -15.21 12.27
N LEU A 45 -3.90 -14.83 11.77
CA LEU A 45 -4.04 -13.84 10.70
C LEU A 45 -5.08 -12.80 11.07
N ARG A 46 -4.72 -11.54 11.02
CA ARG A 46 -5.64 -10.41 11.16
C ARG A 46 -5.50 -9.47 9.98
N LEU A 47 -6.61 -9.14 9.33
CA LEU A 47 -6.67 -8.13 8.28
C LEU A 47 -7.37 -6.88 8.80
N SER A 48 -6.75 -5.75 8.60
CA SER A 48 -7.31 -4.43 8.91
C SER A 48 -7.19 -3.52 7.70
N SER A 49 -8.10 -2.58 7.56
CA SER A 49 -8.04 -1.56 6.50
C SER A 49 -8.42 -0.18 7.02
N ILE A 50 -7.96 0.85 6.31
CA ILE A 50 -8.30 2.24 6.57
C ILE A 50 -8.48 2.98 5.23
N PRO A 51 -9.51 3.84 5.10
CA PRO A 51 -9.65 4.68 3.91
C PRO A 51 -8.51 5.68 3.78
N VAL A 52 -7.94 5.80 2.60
CA VAL A 52 -6.91 6.80 2.29
C VAL A 52 -7.38 7.77 1.20
N GLY A 53 -6.73 8.92 1.06
CA GLY A 53 -7.03 9.89 0.02
C GLY A 53 -6.26 9.55 -1.26
N HIS A 54 -6.94 9.57 -2.40
CA HIS A 54 -6.34 9.45 -3.73
C HIS A 54 -7.20 10.21 -4.74
N SER A 55 -7.18 11.52 -4.69
CA SER A 55 -8.14 12.36 -5.42
C SER A 55 -9.58 11.90 -5.15
N ASP A 56 -10.38 11.73 -6.22
CA ASP A 56 -11.79 11.29 -6.13
C ASP A 56 -11.95 9.76 -6.20
N ILE A 57 -10.84 9.01 -6.21
CA ILE A 57 -10.86 7.55 -6.32
C ILE A 57 -10.95 6.93 -4.92
N PRO A 58 -11.99 6.13 -4.62
CA PRO A 58 -12.08 5.40 -3.37
C PRO A 58 -10.90 4.43 -3.22
N THR A 59 -10.05 4.67 -2.22
CA THR A 59 -8.84 3.88 -1.99
C THR A 59 -8.71 3.52 -0.51
N ILE A 60 -8.16 2.34 -0.24
CA ILE A 60 -7.93 1.83 1.11
C ILE A 60 -6.50 1.32 1.24
N ALA A 61 -5.93 1.51 2.42
CA ALA A 61 -4.71 0.81 2.83
C ALA A 61 -5.09 -0.46 3.60
N TRP A 62 -4.25 -1.48 3.48
CA TRP A 62 -4.40 -2.74 4.20
C TRP A 62 -3.25 -2.97 5.15
N ARG A 63 -3.55 -3.55 6.32
CA ARG A 63 -2.57 -4.11 7.25
C ARG A 63 -2.87 -5.58 7.44
N VAL A 64 -1.84 -6.39 7.26
CA VAL A 64 -1.83 -7.83 7.50
C VAL A 64 -0.93 -8.09 8.70
N ASP A 65 -1.53 -8.57 9.78
CA ASP A 65 -0.77 -9.09 10.93
C ASP A 65 -0.85 -10.61 10.85
N ILE A 66 0.31 -11.29 10.74
CA ILE A 66 0.40 -12.74 10.55
C ILE A 66 1.62 -13.30 11.29
N ASP A 67 1.40 -14.29 12.15
CA ASP A 67 2.46 -15.02 12.89
C ASP A 67 3.49 -14.10 13.57
N GLY A 68 3.01 -12.98 14.13
CA GLY A 68 3.84 -11.98 14.82
C GLY A 68 4.46 -10.91 13.92
N PHE A 69 4.37 -11.05 12.61
CA PHE A 69 4.79 -10.03 11.64
C PHE A 69 3.63 -9.14 11.22
N SER A 70 3.96 -7.92 10.80
CA SER A 70 2.97 -6.97 10.29
C SER A 70 3.43 -6.30 9.01
N ILE A 71 2.59 -6.36 7.98
CA ILE A 71 2.84 -5.75 6.67
C ILE A 71 1.72 -4.76 6.37
N VAL A 72 2.08 -3.56 5.95
CA VAL A 72 1.12 -2.53 5.55
C VAL A 72 1.28 -2.20 4.09
N PHE A 73 0.20 -2.32 3.33
CA PHE A 73 0.09 -1.93 1.92
C PHE A 73 -0.70 -0.63 1.85
N THR A 74 -0.09 0.45 1.42
CA THR A 74 -0.75 1.76 1.42
C THR A 74 -1.77 1.92 0.31
N GLY A 75 -1.63 1.19 -0.80
CA GLY A 75 -2.26 1.57 -2.05
C GLY A 75 -1.78 2.95 -2.52
N ASP A 76 -2.43 3.49 -3.51
CA ASP A 76 -2.19 4.87 -3.96
C ASP A 76 -2.80 5.86 -2.97
N PHE A 77 -2.03 6.86 -2.54
CA PHE A 77 -2.51 7.83 -1.56
C PHE A 77 -1.74 9.15 -1.59
N ASP A 78 -2.38 10.21 -1.15
CA ASP A 78 -1.87 11.59 -1.09
C ASP A 78 -1.40 12.02 0.31
N ASN A 79 -1.68 11.22 1.33
CA ASN A 79 -1.43 11.47 2.74
C ASN A 79 -2.14 12.72 3.33
N GLN A 80 -3.12 13.32 2.67
CA GLN A 80 -3.83 14.48 3.22
C GLN A 80 -4.51 14.16 4.56
N LYS A 81 -4.99 12.92 4.73
CA LYS A 81 -5.61 12.47 5.99
C LYS A 81 -4.59 12.17 7.10
N ASN A 82 -3.30 12.14 6.79
CA ASN A 82 -2.19 11.88 7.73
C ASN A 82 -2.42 10.67 8.68
N GLN A 83 -2.97 9.58 8.16
CA GLN A 83 -3.39 8.42 8.96
C GLN A 83 -2.43 7.22 8.83
N ILE A 84 -1.67 7.15 7.73
CA ILE A 84 -0.85 5.98 7.40
C ILE A 84 0.21 5.73 8.47
N ALA A 85 0.88 6.76 8.96
CA ALA A 85 1.91 6.59 9.99
C ALA A 85 1.38 5.91 11.25
N LYS A 86 0.18 6.30 11.71
CA LYS A 86 -0.49 5.66 12.86
C LYS A 86 -0.96 4.24 12.54
N PHE A 87 -1.51 4.03 11.36
CA PHE A 87 -2.02 2.72 10.91
C PHE A 87 -0.90 1.71 10.72
N ALA A 88 0.25 2.17 10.22
CA ALA A 88 1.46 1.36 9.99
C ALA A 88 2.38 1.28 11.21
N LYS A 89 1.92 1.68 12.41
CA LYS A 89 2.77 1.70 13.59
C LYS A 89 3.43 0.34 13.84
N ASN A 90 4.77 0.35 13.96
CA ASN A 90 5.64 -0.81 14.17
C ASN A 90 5.45 -1.90 13.09
N ALA A 91 5.16 -1.53 11.86
CA ALA A 91 5.11 -2.50 10.77
C ALA A 91 6.50 -3.05 10.46
N ASP A 92 6.60 -4.35 10.22
CA ASP A 92 7.83 -4.98 9.74
C ASP A 92 8.11 -4.56 8.31
N ALA A 93 7.08 -4.46 7.47
CA ALA A 93 7.20 -3.90 6.14
C ALA A 93 6.10 -2.85 5.86
N LEU A 94 6.51 -1.70 5.34
CA LEU A 94 5.63 -0.66 4.82
C LEU A 94 5.77 -0.64 3.30
N VAL A 95 4.81 -1.24 2.60
CA VAL A 95 4.76 -1.29 1.13
C VAL A 95 4.06 -0.05 0.62
N VAL A 96 4.78 0.80 -0.09
CA VAL A 96 4.33 2.15 -0.50
C VAL A 96 4.39 2.31 -2.00
N THR A 97 3.39 2.98 -2.56
CA THR A 97 3.39 3.44 -3.94
C THR A 97 4.47 4.50 -4.18
N HIS A 98 5.34 4.24 -5.16
CA HIS A 98 6.39 5.16 -5.60
C HIS A 98 6.11 5.63 -7.04
N ALA A 99 5.04 6.39 -7.22
CA ALA A 99 4.55 6.79 -8.55
C ALA A 99 5.13 8.11 -9.06
N ILE A 100 5.61 8.99 -8.16
CA ILE A 100 6.11 10.33 -8.50
C ILE A 100 7.48 10.60 -7.89
N ALA A 101 8.28 11.41 -8.61
CA ALA A 101 9.59 11.84 -8.14
C ALA A 101 9.47 13.05 -7.19
N GLU A 102 10.52 13.33 -6.39
CA GLU A 102 10.55 14.45 -5.43
C GLU A 102 10.27 15.81 -6.07
N VAL A 103 10.71 16.00 -7.30
CA VAL A 103 10.52 17.26 -8.05
C VAL A 103 9.13 17.44 -8.65
N SER A 104 8.25 16.45 -8.55
CA SER A 104 6.90 16.48 -9.13
C SER A 104 6.08 17.67 -8.61
N ARG A 105 5.26 18.26 -9.47
CA ARG A 105 4.41 19.43 -9.20
C ARG A 105 2.98 19.17 -9.66
N GLY A 106 2.09 20.08 -9.28
CA GLY A 106 0.71 20.11 -9.76
C GLY A 106 -0.14 18.94 -9.28
N ILE A 107 -1.07 18.52 -10.13
CA ILE A 107 -2.14 17.58 -9.78
C ILE A 107 -1.64 16.22 -9.28
N LEU A 108 -0.47 15.77 -9.72
CA LEU A 108 0.09 14.49 -9.26
C LEU A 108 0.32 14.45 -7.74
N ARG A 109 0.62 15.61 -7.13
CA ARG A 109 0.79 15.71 -5.67
C ARG A 109 -0.52 15.60 -4.89
N ASN A 110 -1.65 15.75 -5.56
CA ASN A 110 -2.97 15.55 -4.96
C ASN A 110 -3.37 14.07 -4.95
N SER A 111 -2.62 13.23 -5.64
CA SER A 111 -2.90 11.80 -5.76
C SER A 111 -1.84 10.91 -5.13
N TYR A 112 -0.61 11.39 -5.02
CA TYR A 112 0.54 10.59 -4.59
C TYR A 112 1.45 11.34 -3.63
N VAL A 113 2.10 10.58 -2.76
CA VAL A 113 3.12 11.08 -1.83
C VAL A 113 4.47 11.25 -2.52
N LEU A 114 5.24 12.22 -2.05
CA LEU A 114 6.65 12.41 -2.45
C LEU A 114 7.58 11.46 -1.69
N PRO A 115 8.75 11.11 -2.24
CA PRO A 115 9.77 10.32 -1.54
C PRO A 115 10.12 10.86 -0.14
N SER A 116 10.30 12.15 0.04
CA SER A 116 10.55 12.75 1.36
C SER A 116 9.38 12.56 2.34
N GLN A 117 8.14 12.54 1.86
CA GLN A 117 6.96 12.24 2.69
C GLN A 117 6.93 10.76 3.07
N ILE A 118 7.32 9.84 2.17
CA ILE A 118 7.46 8.42 2.48
C ILE A 118 8.42 8.23 3.65
N GLY A 119 9.60 8.87 3.61
CA GLY A 119 10.57 8.80 4.70
C GLY A 119 10.01 9.31 6.04
N ARG A 120 9.23 10.41 6.03
CA ARG A 120 8.58 10.91 7.25
C ARG A 120 7.54 9.95 7.79
N ILE A 121 6.71 9.36 6.93
CA ILE A 121 5.70 8.38 7.30
C ILE A 121 6.36 7.15 7.90
N ALA A 122 7.38 6.59 7.25
CA ALA A 122 8.11 5.42 7.71
C ALA A 122 8.75 5.64 9.08
N LYS A 123 9.41 6.78 9.29
CA LYS A 123 9.96 7.17 10.59
C LYS A 123 8.88 7.29 11.67
N GLN A 124 7.78 7.98 11.38
CA GLN A 124 6.69 8.15 12.34
C GLN A 124 5.98 6.84 12.67
N ALA A 125 5.89 5.95 11.69
CA ALA A 125 5.37 4.60 11.87
C ALA A 125 6.32 3.69 12.66
N ASN A 126 7.59 4.03 12.79
CA ASN A 126 8.64 3.13 13.28
C ASN A 126 8.63 1.82 12.47
N ALA A 127 8.52 1.94 11.15
CA ALA A 127 8.55 0.79 10.25
C ALA A 127 9.97 0.22 10.17
N ARG A 128 10.12 -1.10 10.13
CA ARG A 128 11.44 -1.75 10.06
C ARG A 128 12.02 -1.69 8.65
N MET A 129 11.18 -1.81 7.62
CA MET A 129 11.60 -1.61 6.23
C MET A 129 10.52 -0.89 5.41
N VAL A 130 10.95 -0.24 4.34
CA VAL A 130 10.09 0.37 3.32
C VAL A 130 10.31 -0.35 2.00
N VAL A 131 9.23 -0.84 1.41
CA VAL A 131 9.23 -1.46 0.08
C VAL A 131 8.50 -0.55 -0.89
N LEU A 132 9.20 -0.07 -1.92
CA LEU A 132 8.70 0.87 -2.91
C LEU A 132 8.23 0.12 -4.16
N GLY A 133 6.91 -0.04 -4.30
CA GLY A 133 6.25 -0.63 -5.46
C GLY A 133 5.58 0.40 -6.36
N HIS A 134 4.83 -0.07 -7.37
CA HIS A 134 4.09 0.78 -8.32
C HIS A 134 4.97 1.88 -8.94
N ARG A 135 6.19 1.52 -9.35
CA ARG A 135 7.14 2.45 -9.97
C ARG A 135 6.71 2.77 -11.40
N THR A 136 6.54 4.04 -11.68
CA THR A 136 6.15 4.54 -13.01
C THR A 136 7.38 4.99 -13.80
N ASN A 137 7.18 5.34 -15.08
CA ASN A 137 8.24 5.95 -15.89
C ASN A 137 8.76 7.29 -15.33
N ARG A 138 8.06 7.88 -14.34
CA ARG A 138 8.50 9.10 -13.64
C ARG A 138 9.54 8.83 -12.55
N THR A 139 9.60 7.59 -12.07
CA THR A 139 10.44 7.18 -10.95
C THR A 139 11.50 6.14 -11.33
N LYS A 140 11.27 5.36 -12.38
CA LYS A 140 12.27 4.42 -12.92
C LYS A 140 13.52 5.18 -13.39
N GLY A 141 14.69 4.70 -12.98
CA GLY A 141 15.98 5.34 -13.24
C GLY A 141 16.29 6.55 -12.34
N ARG A 142 15.45 6.82 -11.33
CA ARG A 142 15.64 7.89 -10.34
C ARG A 142 15.69 7.36 -8.90
N GLU A 143 16.00 6.10 -8.73
CA GLU A 143 16.00 5.40 -7.44
C GLU A 143 16.95 6.05 -6.44
N SER A 144 18.16 6.41 -6.87
CA SER A 144 19.13 7.10 -6.00
C SER A 144 18.65 8.46 -5.51
N GLN A 145 17.97 9.24 -6.37
CA GLN A 145 17.40 10.53 -5.97
C GLN A 145 16.25 10.35 -4.96
N SER A 146 15.39 9.36 -5.21
CA SER A 146 14.29 9.04 -4.32
C SER A 146 14.80 8.51 -2.98
N ARG A 147 15.82 7.63 -3.00
CA ARG A 147 16.50 7.14 -1.80
C ARG A 147 17.04 8.30 -0.96
N SER A 148 17.81 9.20 -1.57
CA SER A 148 18.36 10.37 -0.87
C SER A 148 17.28 11.23 -0.24
N SER A 149 16.12 11.38 -0.88
CA SER A 149 14.99 12.13 -0.32
C SER A 149 14.34 11.40 0.87
N ILE A 150 14.21 10.08 0.82
CA ILE A 150 13.67 9.26 1.91
C ILE A 150 14.63 9.28 3.10
N GLU A 151 15.93 9.11 2.86
CA GLU A 151 17.00 9.04 3.87
C GLU A 151 17.18 10.33 4.69
N GLN A 152 16.63 11.45 4.25
CA GLN A 152 16.53 12.67 5.06
C GLN A 152 15.75 12.46 6.37
N HIS A 153 14.86 11.48 6.41
CA HIS A 153 13.98 11.22 7.52
C HIS A 153 14.02 9.79 8.05
N TYR A 154 14.33 8.81 7.19
CA TYR A 154 14.29 7.38 7.50
C TYR A 154 15.55 6.70 6.95
N ARG A 155 16.24 5.92 7.80
CA ARG A 155 17.58 5.34 7.47
C ARG A 155 17.64 3.82 7.58
N ASP A 156 16.53 3.17 7.91
CA ASP A 156 16.43 1.72 7.88
C ASP A 156 16.27 1.22 6.44
N ASP A 157 15.94 -0.03 6.24
CA ASP A 157 15.95 -0.68 4.93
C ASP A 157 14.95 -0.05 3.95
N ILE A 158 15.46 0.35 2.79
CA ILE A 158 14.68 0.89 1.66
C ILE A 158 14.89 -0.02 0.46
N ILE A 159 13.83 -0.65 -0.02
CA ILE A 159 13.81 -1.59 -1.13
C ILE A 159 13.02 -0.99 -2.29
N PHE A 160 13.60 -0.97 -3.48
CA PHE A 160 12.90 -0.67 -4.72
C PHE A 160 12.52 -1.99 -5.39
N ALA A 161 11.28 -2.39 -5.19
CA ALA A 161 10.80 -3.69 -5.63
C ALA A 161 10.76 -3.84 -7.15
N ASP A 162 11.22 -4.96 -7.63
CA ASP A 162 11.00 -5.45 -8.99
C ASP A 162 10.14 -6.72 -9.00
N ASP A 163 9.59 -7.07 -10.16
CA ASP A 163 8.76 -8.24 -10.30
C ASP A 163 9.57 -9.51 -10.01
N MET A 164 8.94 -10.48 -9.35
CA MET A 164 9.51 -11.78 -9.01
C MET A 164 10.62 -11.77 -7.95
N GLU A 165 10.86 -10.65 -7.27
CA GLU A 165 11.76 -10.60 -6.12
C GLU A 165 11.10 -11.09 -4.83
N CYS A 166 11.91 -11.63 -3.93
CA CYS A 166 11.52 -12.06 -2.59
C CYS A 166 12.43 -11.42 -1.55
N TRP A 167 11.85 -10.95 -0.45
CA TRP A 167 12.60 -10.38 0.68
C TRP A 167 12.17 -11.04 1.99
N GLY A 168 13.12 -11.23 2.90
CA GLY A 168 12.84 -11.68 4.28
C GLY A 168 12.28 -10.54 5.14
N LEU A 169 11.34 -10.87 6.03
CA LEU A 169 10.83 -9.99 7.08
C LEU A 169 11.63 -10.12 8.36
#